data_dac7f5a9eae0f4809788c045a5044aa2
#
_entry.id   dac7f5a9eae0f4809788c045a5044aa2
#
_cell.length_a   1.000
_cell.length_b   1.000
_cell.length_c   1.000
_cell.angle_alpha   90.00
_cell.angle_beta   90.00
_cell.angle_gamma   90.00
#
_symmetry.space_group_name_H-M   'P 1'
#
loop_
_entity.id
_entity.type
_entity.pdbx_description
1 polymer ?
#
loop_
_entity_poly.entity_id
_entity_poly.type
_entity_poly.pdbx_seq_one_letter_code
_entity_poly.pdbx_strand_id
1 'polypeptide(L)'
;MKGENVLHAMGYDAFGLPAEQYAVQTGQHPRVTTEANIANMSRQLHRMGLSFDNRRTFATIDPGYVRWTQWIFSRIYDSWYDEDATNPSGSKGSARPIAELVAKFESGEKAIPGHESDGKQWSDLTDAEQQDILNDFRLAYISKSPVNWCPGLGTVLANEEVTAEGKSERGNFPVFQRELRQWSMRITKYGHRLIADLDGINWPEKVKLMQRNWIGESHGASVHFIVATADGDKDMEIYTTRPDTLFGTTFAVVSPEHH
;
A
#
# COMPACT_ATOMS: atom_id res chain seq x y z
N MET A 1 -24.97 29.01 19.70
CA MET A 1 -25.40 28.38 18.47
C MET A 1 -25.73 29.51 17.51
N LYS A 2 -25.02 29.53 16.37
CA LYS A 2 -25.00 30.68 15.47
C LYS A 2 -26.03 30.62 14.34
N GLY A 3 -26.94 29.62 14.36
CA GLY A 3 -27.96 29.45 13.33
C GLY A 3 -27.43 28.89 12.00
N GLU A 4 -26.21 28.40 11.97
CA GLU A 4 -25.57 27.81 10.78
C GLU A 4 -26.01 26.36 10.57
N ASN A 5 -26.17 25.96 9.32
CA ASN A 5 -26.34 24.55 8.96
C ASN A 5 -24.97 23.86 8.97
N VAL A 6 -24.82 22.83 9.79
CA VAL A 6 -23.55 22.11 9.93
C VAL A 6 -23.72 20.69 9.38
N LEU A 7 -22.87 20.32 8.42
CA LEU A 7 -22.70 18.95 7.97
C LEU A 7 -21.44 18.39 8.65
N HIS A 8 -21.62 17.59 9.70
CA HIS A 8 -20.53 16.92 10.41
C HIS A 8 -20.90 15.44 10.57
N ALA A 9 -20.55 14.65 9.57
CA ALA A 9 -20.78 13.20 9.58
C ALA A 9 -19.83 12.50 10.55
N MET A 10 -20.30 11.38 11.15
CA MET A 10 -19.47 10.45 11.91
C MET A 10 -19.40 9.12 11.16
N GLY A 11 -18.16 8.67 10.87
CA GLY A 11 -17.89 7.34 10.35
C GLY A 11 -17.19 6.48 11.41
N TYR A 12 -17.73 5.30 11.69
CA TYR A 12 -17.11 4.32 12.58
C TYR A 12 -16.29 3.34 11.76
N ASP A 13 -14.97 3.33 11.99
CA ASP A 13 -14.07 2.30 11.46
C ASP A 13 -14.27 1.04 12.32
N ALA A 14 -14.93 0.05 11.75
CA ALA A 14 -15.55 -1.03 12.50
C ALA A 14 -15.02 -2.43 12.16
N PHE A 15 -14.04 -2.55 11.26
CA PHE A 15 -13.27 -3.77 11.02
C PHE A 15 -11.99 -3.77 11.86
N GLY A 16 -11.46 -4.95 12.14
CA GLY A 16 -10.13 -5.08 12.69
C GLY A 16 -9.94 -6.25 13.65
N LEU A 17 -8.67 -6.59 13.86
CA LEU A 17 -8.20 -7.68 14.71
C LEU A 17 -8.78 -7.64 16.14
N PRO A 18 -8.96 -6.49 16.80
CA PRO A 18 -9.53 -6.46 18.15
C PRO A 18 -10.92 -7.11 18.26
N ALA A 19 -11.80 -6.81 17.31
CA ALA A 19 -13.16 -7.38 17.30
C ALA A 19 -13.14 -8.89 16.97
N GLU A 20 -12.25 -9.29 16.05
CA GLU A 20 -12.07 -10.68 15.65
C GLU A 20 -11.52 -11.53 16.78
N GLN A 21 -10.49 -11.08 17.48
CA GLN A 21 -9.90 -11.79 18.61
C GLN A 21 -10.86 -11.88 19.80
N TYR A 22 -11.64 -10.83 20.05
CA TYR A 22 -12.68 -10.88 21.07
C TYR A 22 -13.77 -11.93 20.71
N ALA A 23 -14.12 -12.01 19.45
CA ALA A 23 -15.06 -13.03 18.96
C ALA A 23 -14.52 -14.45 19.16
N VAL A 24 -13.23 -14.70 18.87
CA VAL A 24 -12.58 -16.00 19.12
C VAL A 24 -12.60 -16.36 20.60
N GLN A 25 -12.28 -15.39 21.49
CA GLN A 25 -12.23 -15.62 22.92
C GLN A 25 -13.61 -15.87 23.55
N THR A 26 -14.65 -15.21 23.06
CA THR A 26 -15.99 -15.24 23.67
C THR A 26 -16.99 -16.14 22.96
N GLY A 27 -16.66 -16.59 21.73
CA GLY A 27 -17.59 -17.29 20.84
C GLY A 27 -18.73 -16.42 20.29
N GLN A 28 -18.64 -15.09 20.48
CA GLN A 28 -19.65 -14.13 20.02
C GLN A 28 -19.28 -13.59 18.64
N HIS A 29 -20.28 -13.47 17.75
CA HIS A 29 -20.04 -12.91 16.41
C HIS A 29 -19.51 -11.46 16.49
N PRO A 30 -18.47 -11.07 15.74
CA PRO A 30 -17.82 -9.76 15.84
C PRO A 30 -18.78 -8.58 15.68
N ARG A 31 -19.79 -8.71 14.81
CA ARG A 31 -20.80 -7.67 14.57
C ARG A 31 -21.55 -7.28 15.84
N VAL A 32 -21.91 -8.23 16.69
CA VAL A 32 -22.67 -7.97 17.93
C VAL A 32 -21.91 -7.03 18.87
N THR A 33 -20.63 -7.33 19.09
CA THR A 33 -19.76 -6.50 19.92
C THR A 33 -19.52 -5.13 19.27
N THR A 34 -19.27 -5.11 17.95
CA THR A 34 -19.00 -3.87 17.21
C THR A 34 -20.21 -2.93 17.25
N GLU A 35 -21.41 -3.42 17.01
CA GLU A 35 -22.64 -2.61 17.07
C GLU A 35 -22.92 -2.09 18.50
N ALA A 36 -22.66 -2.90 19.52
CA ALA A 36 -22.77 -2.46 20.93
C ALA A 36 -21.76 -1.35 21.26
N ASN A 37 -20.52 -1.48 20.76
CA ASN A 37 -19.48 -0.47 20.94
C ASN A 37 -19.80 0.84 20.21
N ILE A 38 -20.32 0.78 18.99
CA ILE A 38 -20.79 1.95 18.23
C ILE A 38 -21.88 2.68 19.00
N ALA A 39 -22.90 1.95 19.49
CA ALA A 39 -23.98 2.53 20.27
C ALA A 39 -23.46 3.22 21.55
N ASN A 40 -22.53 2.58 22.26
CA ASN A 40 -21.93 3.16 23.45
C ASN A 40 -21.10 4.40 23.13
N MET A 41 -20.26 4.36 22.10
CA MET A 41 -19.43 5.50 21.65
C MET A 41 -20.31 6.68 21.22
N SER A 42 -21.36 6.43 20.43
CA SER A 42 -22.33 7.45 20.03
C SER A 42 -22.95 8.14 21.24
N ARG A 43 -23.39 7.35 22.25
CA ARG A 43 -23.92 7.87 23.50
C ARG A 43 -22.91 8.75 24.25
N GLN A 44 -21.64 8.35 24.29
CA GLN A 44 -20.58 9.12 24.94
C GLN A 44 -20.31 10.44 24.22
N LEU A 45 -20.24 10.43 22.89
CA LEU A 45 -20.04 11.62 22.05
C LEU A 45 -21.16 12.65 22.26
N HIS A 46 -22.42 12.18 22.30
CA HIS A 46 -23.56 13.04 22.63
C HIS A 46 -23.47 13.65 24.01
N ARG A 47 -23.05 12.86 25.01
CA ARG A 47 -22.90 13.35 26.38
C ARG A 47 -21.82 14.43 26.49
N MET A 48 -20.79 14.40 25.64
CA MET A 48 -19.77 15.45 25.56
C MET A 48 -20.25 16.70 24.81
N GLY A 49 -21.47 16.69 24.26
CA GLY A 49 -22.02 17.83 23.53
C GLY A 49 -21.48 18.00 22.11
N LEU A 50 -20.91 16.97 21.50
CA LEU A 50 -20.41 17.02 20.14
C LEU A 50 -21.57 16.97 19.13
N SER A 51 -21.55 17.90 18.18
CA SER A 51 -22.64 18.13 17.22
C SER A 51 -22.45 17.35 15.93
N PHE A 52 -22.43 16.02 16.00
CA PHE A 52 -22.45 15.19 14.81
C PHE A 52 -23.88 15.10 14.22
N ASP A 53 -23.97 15.05 12.88
CA ASP A 53 -25.25 14.78 12.22
C ASP A 53 -25.53 13.28 12.22
N ASN A 54 -26.31 12.84 13.19
CA ASN A 54 -26.64 11.43 13.39
C ASN A 54 -27.39 10.80 12.20
N ARG A 55 -28.03 11.61 11.33
CA ARG A 55 -28.70 11.13 10.11
C ARG A 55 -27.70 10.74 9.04
N ARG A 56 -26.44 11.16 9.16
CA ARG A 56 -25.35 10.88 8.24
C ARG A 56 -24.21 10.08 8.89
N THR A 57 -24.54 9.40 9.99
CA THR A 57 -23.64 8.45 10.63
C THR A 57 -23.64 7.13 9.86
N PHE A 58 -22.49 6.52 9.71
CA PHE A 58 -22.31 5.24 9.04
C PHE A 58 -21.19 4.44 9.73
N ALA A 59 -21.15 3.14 9.45
CA ALA A 59 -20.04 2.26 9.86
C ALA A 59 -19.47 1.56 8.63
N THR A 60 -18.18 1.29 8.64
CA THR A 60 -17.50 0.59 7.52
C THR A 60 -18.01 -0.85 7.32
N ILE A 61 -18.65 -1.44 8.34
CA ILE A 61 -19.31 -2.76 8.28
C ILE A 61 -20.71 -2.72 7.67
N ASP A 62 -21.28 -1.56 7.39
CA ASP A 62 -22.62 -1.46 6.80
C ASP A 62 -22.60 -2.00 5.36
N PRO A 63 -23.54 -2.91 4.99
CA PRO A 63 -23.57 -3.47 3.64
C PRO A 63 -23.66 -2.39 2.55
N GLY A 64 -24.39 -1.30 2.81
CA GLY A 64 -24.47 -0.15 1.92
C GLY A 64 -23.16 0.59 1.74
N TYR A 65 -22.26 0.55 2.74
CA TYR A 65 -20.92 1.14 2.68
C TYR A 65 -19.92 0.20 1.99
N VAL A 66 -19.91 -1.09 2.35
CA VAL A 66 -18.98 -2.10 1.83
C VAL A 66 -18.97 -2.15 0.29
N ARG A 67 -20.13 -2.00 -0.35
CA ARG A 67 -20.21 -1.96 -1.82
C ARG A 67 -19.35 -0.84 -2.45
N TRP A 68 -19.21 0.29 -1.74
CA TRP A 68 -18.38 1.41 -2.23
C TRP A 68 -16.90 1.11 -2.06
N THR A 69 -16.50 0.46 -0.98
CA THR A 69 -15.14 -0.04 -0.80
C THR A 69 -14.77 -1.02 -1.91
N GLN A 70 -15.66 -1.96 -2.24
CA GLN A 70 -15.47 -2.91 -3.34
C GLN A 70 -15.42 -2.21 -4.69
N TRP A 71 -16.26 -1.20 -4.92
CA TRP A 71 -16.25 -0.43 -6.15
C TRP A 71 -14.95 0.36 -6.32
N ILE A 72 -14.47 1.01 -5.26
CA ILE A 72 -13.18 1.73 -5.26
C ILE A 72 -12.04 0.75 -5.57
N PHE A 73 -12.03 -0.43 -4.91
CA PHE A 73 -11.02 -1.45 -5.18
C PHE A 73 -11.04 -1.88 -6.66
N SER A 74 -12.22 -2.15 -7.22
CA SER A 74 -12.35 -2.52 -8.64
C SER A 74 -11.82 -1.41 -9.56
N ARG A 75 -12.05 -0.14 -9.23
CA ARG A 75 -11.50 0.99 -10.00
C ARG A 75 -9.98 1.07 -9.92
N ILE A 76 -9.40 0.83 -8.75
CA ILE A 76 -7.94 0.78 -8.58
C ILE A 76 -7.36 -0.41 -9.36
N TYR A 77 -8.00 -1.58 -9.30
CA TYR A 77 -7.58 -2.77 -10.05
C TYR A 77 -7.63 -2.57 -11.57
N ASP A 78 -8.67 -1.88 -12.07
CA ASP A 78 -8.83 -1.57 -13.49
C ASP A 78 -8.05 -0.33 -13.93
N SER A 79 -7.06 0.09 -13.15
CA SER A 79 -6.24 1.27 -13.43
C SER A 79 -4.75 0.94 -13.45
N TRP A 80 -4.02 1.73 -14.23
CA TRP A 80 -2.56 1.80 -14.22
C TRP A 80 -2.10 3.25 -14.04
N TYR A 81 -0.87 3.46 -13.61
CA TYR A 81 -0.31 4.81 -13.47
C TYR A 81 0.41 5.20 -14.75
N ASP A 82 -0.12 6.20 -15.46
CA ASP A 82 0.50 6.81 -16.63
C ASP A 82 1.29 8.04 -16.19
N GLU A 83 2.61 7.97 -16.28
CA GLU A 83 3.52 9.04 -15.84
C GLU A 83 3.44 10.27 -16.74
N ASP A 84 3.03 10.12 -17.99
CA ASP A 84 2.90 11.18 -18.98
C ASP A 84 1.52 11.84 -18.99
N ALA A 85 0.51 11.16 -18.45
CA ALA A 85 -0.85 11.69 -18.40
C ALA A 85 -0.94 12.90 -17.48
N THR A 86 -1.58 13.97 -17.95
CA THR A 86 -1.83 15.15 -17.13
C THR A 86 -3.13 14.97 -16.36
N ASN A 87 -3.09 15.23 -15.06
CA ASN A 87 -4.26 15.20 -14.20
C ASN A 87 -5.09 16.50 -14.32
N PRO A 88 -6.30 16.56 -13.73
CA PRO A 88 -7.14 17.76 -13.79
C PRO A 88 -6.52 19.03 -13.17
N SER A 89 -5.52 18.89 -12.29
CA SER A 89 -4.79 20.04 -11.71
C SER A 89 -3.60 20.49 -12.55
N GLY A 90 -3.34 19.84 -13.69
CA GLY A 90 -2.25 20.19 -14.61
C GLY A 90 -0.90 19.51 -14.29
N SER A 91 -0.82 18.72 -13.23
CA SER A 91 0.40 17.97 -12.87
C SER A 91 0.52 16.70 -13.71
N LYS A 92 1.75 16.26 -14.01
CA LYS A 92 2.01 14.99 -14.67
C LYS A 92 1.85 13.81 -13.69
N GLY A 93 1.49 12.67 -14.29
CA GLY A 93 1.23 11.42 -13.57
C GLY A 93 -0.23 11.30 -13.09
N SER A 94 -0.93 10.31 -13.62
CA SER A 94 -2.34 10.09 -13.30
C SER A 94 -2.72 8.63 -13.48
N ALA A 95 -3.66 8.15 -12.66
CA ALA A 95 -4.29 6.86 -12.91
C ALA A 95 -5.15 6.93 -14.16
N ARG A 96 -5.00 5.93 -15.04
CA ARG A 96 -5.76 5.77 -16.29
C ARG A 96 -6.38 4.38 -16.33
N PRO A 97 -7.52 4.20 -17.04
CA PRO A 97 -8.09 2.87 -17.24
C PRO A 97 -7.09 1.89 -17.88
N ILE A 98 -7.06 0.65 -17.40
CA ILE A 98 -6.15 -0.37 -17.93
C ILE A 98 -6.36 -0.63 -19.43
N ALA A 99 -7.57 -0.42 -19.95
CA ALA A 99 -7.88 -0.52 -21.37
C ALA A 99 -7.08 0.45 -22.24
N GLU A 100 -6.70 1.62 -21.70
CA GLU A 100 -5.85 2.57 -22.42
C GLU A 100 -4.41 2.05 -22.53
N LEU A 101 -3.91 1.34 -21.54
CA LEU A 101 -2.62 0.66 -21.63
C LEU A 101 -2.64 -0.45 -22.68
N VAL A 102 -3.70 -1.25 -22.72
CA VAL A 102 -3.89 -2.29 -23.74
C VAL A 102 -3.86 -1.67 -25.13
N ALA A 103 -4.61 -0.58 -25.35
CA ALA A 103 -4.60 0.13 -26.62
C ALA A 103 -3.20 0.65 -27.02
N LYS A 104 -2.40 1.10 -26.05
CA LYS A 104 -1.00 1.52 -26.30
C LYS A 104 -0.11 0.34 -26.71
N PHE A 105 -0.30 -0.85 -26.14
CA PHE A 105 0.39 -2.06 -26.59
C PHE A 105 -0.05 -2.52 -27.99
N GLU A 106 -1.35 -2.51 -28.26
CA GLU A 106 -1.92 -2.88 -29.57
C GLU A 106 -1.45 -1.96 -30.68
N SER A 107 -1.35 -0.66 -30.42
CA SER A 107 -0.88 0.33 -31.40
C SER A 107 0.63 0.40 -31.54
N GLY A 108 1.40 -0.25 -30.66
CA GLY A 108 2.86 -0.13 -30.62
C GLY A 108 3.37 1.20 -30.04
N GLU A 109 2.47 2.05 -29.50
CA GLU A 109 2.87 3.29 -28.81
C GLU A 109 3.74 2.99 -27.57
N LYS A 110 3.48 1.87 -26.90
CA LYS A 110 4.25 1.38 -25.76
C LYS A 110 4.81 0.00 -26.05
N ALA A 111 6.10 -0.19 -25.81
CA ALA A 111 6.75 -1.49 -25.93
C ALA A 111 6.17 -2.49 -24.91
N ILE A 112 6.03 -3.74 -25.33
CA ILE A 112 5.56 -4.83 -24.49
C ILE A 112 6.76 -5.33 -23.66
N PRO A 113 6.70 -5.26 -22.30
CA PRO A 113 7.79 -5.71 -21.45
C PRO A 113 8.17 -7.17 -21.70
N GLY A 114 9.49 -7.42 -21.81
CA GLY A 114 10.03 -8.75 -22.13
C GLY A 114 9.96 -9.15 -23.60
N HIS A 115 9.36 -8.32 -24.46
CA HIS A 115 9.21 -8.55 -25.88
C HIS A 115 9.74 -7.41 -26.76
N GLU A 116 10.61 -6.56 -26.20
CA GLU A 116 11.13 -5.36 -26.88
C GLU A 116 11.96 -5.69 -28.13
N SER A 117 12.53 -6.92 -28.21
CA SER A 117 13.45 -7.32 -29.27
C SER A 117 12.96 -8.49 -30.12
N ASP A 118 11.88 -9.19 -29.78
CA ASP A 118 11.40 -10.37 -30.49
C ASP A 118 10.31 -10.06 -31.54
N GLY A 119 9.83 -8.81 -31.55
CA GLY A 119 8.86 -8.33 -32.55
C GLY A 119 7.43 -8.85 -32.34
N LYS A 120 7.13 -9.50 -31.18
CA LYS A 120 5.78 -9.97 -30.88
C LYS A 120 4.82 -8.81 -30.77
N GLN A 121 3.63 -8.99 -31.33
CA GLN A 121 2.52 -8.08 -31.18
C GLN A 121 1.70 -8.48 -29.94
N TRP A 122 0.93 -7.55 -29.38
CA TRP A 122 0.03 -7.81 -28.24
C TRP A 122 -0.94 -8.96 -28.51
N SER A 123 -1.45 -9.05 -29.75
CA SER A 123 -2.34 -10.13 -30.22
C SER A 123 -1.69 -11.51 -30.31
N ASP A 124 -0.37 -11.60 -30.31
CA ASP A 124 0.36 -12.87 -30.40
C ASP A 124 0.56 -13.52 -29.04
N LEU A 125 0.25 -12.77 -27.96
CA LEU A 125 0.35 -13.23 -26.59
C LEU A 125 -0.92 -13.98 -26.20
N THR A 126 -0.75 -15.02 -25.40
CA THR A 126 -1.87 -15.71 -24.75
C THR A 126 -2.53 -14.82 -23.70
N ASP A 127 -3.80 -15.09 -23.37
CA ASP A 127 -4.51 -14.37 -22.31
C ASP A 127 -3.75 -14.36 -20.96
N ALA A 128 -3.05 -15.47 -20.65
CA ALA A 128 -2.26 -15.56 -19.42
C ALA A 128 -1.05 -14.61 -19.47
N GLU A 129 -0.28 -14.60 -20.56
CA GLU A 129 0.85 -13.68 -20.74
C GLU A 129 0.40 -12.23 -20.71
N GLN A 130 -0.72 -11.90 -21.37
CA GLN A 130 -1.30 -10.55 -21.32
C GLN A 130 -1.67 -10.15 -19.88
N GLN A 131 -2.32 -11.04 -19.12
CA GLN A 131 -2.69 -10.75 -17.74
C GLN A 131 -1.46 -10.59 -16.81
N ASP A 132 -0.42 -11.38 -17.01
CA ASP A 132 0.82 -11.27 -16.25
C ASP A 132 1.49 -9.92 -16.53
N ILE A 133 1.60 -9.50 -17.78
CA ILE A 133 2.13 -8.18 -18.15
C ILE A 133 1.26 -7.06 -17.55
N LEU A 134 -0.06 -7.15 -17.67
CA LEU A 134 -0.95 -6.13 -17.09
C LEU A 134 -0.84 -6.04 -15.56
N ASN A 135 -0.58 -7.16 -14.87
CA ASN A 135 -0.36 -7.16 -13.43
C ASN A 135 0.83 -6.31 -13.01
N ASP A 136 1.85 -6.18 -13.85
CA ASP A 136 3.01 -5.32 -13.55
C ASP A 136 2.69 -3.83 -13.62
N PHE A 137 1.59 -3.46 -14.25
CA PHE A 137 1.14 -2.07 -14.38
C PHE A 137 -0.05 -1.74 -13.47
N ARG A 138 -0.90 -2.70 -13.12
CA ARG A 138 -2.09 -2.47 -12.30
C ARG A 138 -1.74 -1.80 -10.98
N LEU A 139 -2.55 -0.84 -10.57
CA LEU A 139 -2.38 -0.16 -9.27
C LEU A 139 -2.72 -1.07 -8.08
N ALA A 140 -3.59 -2.06 -8.25
CA ALA A 140 -3.79 -3.15 -7.31
C ALA A 140 -3.42 -4.47 -7.99
N TYR A 141 -2.59 -5.29 -7.35
CA TYR A 141 -2.07 -6.53 -7.92
C TYR A 141 -1.86 -7.57 -6.83
N ILE A 142 -1.71 -8.83 -7.24
CA ILE A 142 -1.36 -9.92 -6.32
C ILE A 142 0.14 -10.18 -6.42
N SER A 143 0.81 -10.18 -5.27
CA SER A 143 2.20 -10.58 -5.16
C SER A 143 2.40 -11.62 -4.06
N LYS A 144 3.49 -12.39 -4.16
CA LYS A 144 4.03 -13.12 -3.00
C LYS A 144 4.99 -12.17 -2.30
N SER A 145 4.77 -11.95 -1.04
CA SER A 145 5.62 -11.09 -0.23
C SER A 145 5.83 -11.68 1.17
N PRO A 146 6.99 -11.45 1.78
CA PRO A 146 7.19 -11.82 3.17
C PRO A 146 6.26 -11.01 4.06
N VAL A 147 5.53 -11.70 4.93
CA VAL A 147 4.57 -11.12 5.87
C VAL A 147 4.83 -11.63 7.28
N ASN A 148 4.44 -10.85 8.28
CA ASN A 148 4.53 -11.22 9.68
C ASN A 148 3.36 -12.16 10.03
N TRP A 149 3.57 -13.46 9.93
CA TRP A 149 2.57 -14.46 10.26
C TRP A 149 2.59 -14.79 11.76
N CYS A 150 1.44 -14.67 12.40
CA CYS A 150 1.25 -15.04 13.81
C CYS A 150 0.32 -16.26 13.93
N PRO A 151 0.86 -17.48 14.16
CA PRO A 151 0.04 -18.68 14.31
C PRO A 151 -0.92 -18.61 15.51
N GLY A 152 -0.50 -17.97 16.61
CA GLY A 152 -1.32 -17.82 17.81
C GLY A 152 -2.57 -16.96 17.63
N LEU A 153 -2.53 -16.03 16.68
CA LEU A 153 -3.67 -15.20 16.31
C LEU A 153 -4.34 -15.66 15.00
N GLY A 154 -3.68 -16.56 14.24
CA GLY A 154 -4.19 -17.07 12.97
C GLY A 154 -4.25 -16.03 11.87
N THR A 155 -3.40 -14.98 11.91
CA THR A 155 -3.46 -13.86 10.97
C THR A 155 -2.08 -13.26 10.66
N VAL A 156 -2.02 -12.43 9.64
CA VAL A 156 -0.88 -11.56 9.30
C VAL A 156 -0.96 -10.28 10.14
N LEU A 157 0.18 -9.83 10.62
CA LEU A 157 0.32 -8.61 11.42
C LEU A 157 1.07 -7.53 10.64
N ALA A 158 0.66 -6.28 10.84
CA ALA A 158 1.44 -5.12 10.41
C ALA A 158 2.75 -5.02 11.22
N ASN A 159 3.73 -4.28 10.70
CA ASN A 159 5.02 -4.12 11.39
C ASN A 159 4.86 -3.49 12.78
N GLU A 160 3.91 -2.58 12.92
CA GLU A 160 3.60 -1.89 14.19
C GLU A 160 2.98 -2.81 15.25
N GLU A 161 2.43 -3.97 14.84
CA GLU A 161 1.82 -4.96 15.74
C GLU A 161 2.83 -6.03 16.19
N VAL A 162 4.09 -5.91 15.76
CA VAL A 162 5.19 -6.81 16.14
C VAL A 162 6.16 -6.08 17.05
N THR A 163 6.40 -6.65 18.23
CA THR A 163 7.35 -6.09 19.21
C THR A 163 8.81 -6.31 18.78
N ALA A 164 9.73 -5.61 19.40
CA ALA A 164 11.17 -5.76 19.15
C ALA A 164 11.69 -7.20 19.43
N GLU A 165 10.99 -7.97 20.28
CA GLU A 165 11.30 -9.36 20.59
C GLU A 165 10.70 -10.37 19.59
N GLY A 166 10.11 -9.89 18.47
CA GLY A 166 9.51 -10.74 17.44
C GLY A 166 8.21 -11.41 17.87
N LYS A 167 7.43 -10.74 18.71
CA LYS A 167 6.14 -11.24 19.20
C LYS A 167 5.00 -10.30 18.85
N SER A 168 3.78 -10.84 18.79
CA SER A 168 2.58 -10.02 18.61
C SER A 168 2.33 -9.14 19.84
N GLU A 169 1.98 -7.87 19.62
CA GLU A 169 1.54 -6.95 20.67
C GLU A 169 0.36 -7.53 21.46
N ARG A 170 -0.57 -8.16 20.75
CA ARG A 170 -1.70 -8.86 21.36
C ARG A 170 -1.38 -10.32 21.61
N GLY A 171 -1.52 -10.77 22.83
CA GLY A 171 -1.35 -12.18 23.22
C GLY A 171 0.10 -12.66 23.32
N ASN A 172 1.08 -11.82 22.98
CA ASN A 172 2.52 -12.09 23.12
C ASN A 172 2.96 -13.42 22.46
N PHE A 173 2.37 -13.74 21.29
CA PHE A 173 2.66 -14.94 20.52
C PHE A 173 3.87 -14.74 19.60
N PRO A 174 4.66 -15.79 19.32
CA PRO A 174 5.73 -15.71 18.33
C PRO A 174 5.21 -15.33 16.96
N VAL A 175 5.98 -14.48 16.25
CA VAL A 175 5.71 -14.05 14.87
C VAL A 175 6.83 -14.54 13.97
N PHE A 176 6.49 -15.04 12.79
CA PHE A 176 7.42 -15.58 11.81
C PHE A 176 7.25 -14.89 10.46
N GLN A 177 8.36 -14.69 9.75
CA GLN A 177 8.30 -14.30 8.36
C GLN A 177 7.82 -15.47 7.50
N ARG A 178 6.82 -15.23 6.66
CA ARG A 178 6.27 -16.23 5.74
C ARG A 178 5.87 -15.58 4.43
N GLU A 179 6.20 -16.20 3.31
CA GLU A 179 5.70 -15.77 2.02
C GLU A 179 4.24 -16.18 1.84
N LEU A 180 3.40 -15.19 1.62
CA LEU A 180 1.99 -15.38 1.30
C LEU A 180 1.59 -14.54 0.08
N ARG A 181 0.62 -15.07 -0.68
CA ARG A 181 -0.04 -14.29 -1.72
C ARG A 181 -0.92 -13.24 -1.05
N GLN A 182 -0.63 -11.97 -1.35
CA GLN A 182 -1.33 -10.82 -0.78
C GLN A 182 -1.74 -9.86 -1.89
N TRP A 183 -2.85 -9.16 -1.68
CA TRP A 183 -3.13 -7.96 -2.44
C TRP A 183 -2.15 -6.86 -2.05
N SER A 184 -1.57 -6.25 -3.07
CA SER A 184 -0.66 -5.12 -2.92
C SER A 184 -1.16 -3.93 -3.74
N MET A 185 -0.84 -2.71 -3.31
CA MET A 185 -1.12 -1.49 -4.05
C MET A 185 0.18 -0.78 -4.36
N ARG A 186 0.32 -0.27 -5.60
CA ARG A 186 1.52 0.45 -6.07
C ARG A 186 1.54 1.90 -5.57
N ILE A 187 1.47 2.09 -4.27
CA ILE A 187 1.42 3.42 -3.64
C ILE A 187 2.66 4.26 -3.96
N THR A 188 3.82 3.63 -4.17
CA THR A 188 5.09 4.30 -4.49
C THR A 188 5.06 5.05 -5.83
N LYS A 189 4.18 4.67 -6.77
CA LYS A 189 3.98 5.42 -8.03
C LYS A 189 3.49 6.86 -7.80
N TYR A 190 2.89 7.13 -6.65
CA TYR A 190 2.42 8.46 -6.26
C TYR A 190 3.43 9.24 -5.39
N GLY A 191 4.59 8.66 -5.04
CA GLY A 191 5.56 9.26 -4.12
C GLY A 191 5.97 10.67 -4.54
N HIS A 192 6.45 10.84 -5.78
CA HIS A 192 6.84 12.16 -6.32
C HIS A 192 5.69 13.16 -6.32
N ARG A 193 4.49 12.72 -6.71
CA ARG A 193 3.30 13.57 -6.72
C ARG A 193 2.90 14.00 -5.32
N LEU A 194 2.92 13.09 -4.36
CA LEU A 194 2.58 13.40 -2.96
C LEU A 194 3.53 14.47 -2.39
N ILE A 195 4.81 14.45 -2.78
CA ILE A 195 5.77 15.50 -2.38
C ILE A 195 5.46 16.82 -3.09
N ALA A 196 5.30 16.80 -4.43
CA ALA A 196 5.11 17.99 -5.24
C ALA A 196 3.78 18.69 -4.91
N ASP A 197 2.70 17.93 -4.73
CA ASP A 197 1.36 18.47 -4.45
C ASP A 197 1.27 19.15 -3.05
N LEU A 198 2.23 18.91 -2.14
CA LEU A 198 2.31 19.63 -0.85
C LEU A 198 2.50 21.15 -1.02
N ASP A 199 3.11 21.59 -2.10
CA ASP A 199 3.34 23.02 -2.32
C ASP A 199 2.05 23.77 -2.66
N GLY A 200 1.06 23.07 -3.20
CA GLY A 200 -0.26 23.60 -3.56
C GLY A 200 -1.26 23.71 -2.42
N ILE A 201 -0.97 23.20 -1.22
CA ILE A 201 -1.91 23.15 -0.10
C ILE A 201 -1.52 24.12 1.01
N ASN A 202 -2.54 24.70 1.66
CA ASN A 202 -2.34 25.63 2.78
C ASN A 202 -2.22 24.88 4.12
N TRP A 203 -1.12 24.13 4.28
CA TRP A 203 -0.78 23.42 5.50
C TRP A 203 0.41 24.09 6.22
N PRO A 204 0.53 23.94 7.55
CA PRO A 204 1.72 24.39 8.28
C PRO A 204 3.00 23.74 7.75
N GLU A 205 4.08 24.51 7.63
CA GLU A 205 5.35 24.00 7.07
C GLU A 205 5.91 22.78 7.84
N LYS A 206 5.72 22.74 9.17
CA LYS A 206 6.12 21.57 9.97
C LYS A 206 5.42 20.29 9.52
N VAL A 207 4.14 20.37 9.15
CA VAL A 207 3.36 19.21 8.67
C VAL A 207 3.84 18.81 7.27
N LYS A 208 4.07 19.77 6.37
CA LYS A 208 4.63 19.50 5.04
C LYS A 208 6.00 18.82 5.13
N LEU A 209 6.86 19.29 6.03
CA LEU A 209 8.17 18.69 6.26
C LEU A 209 8.05 17.25 6.77
N MET A 210 7.15 17.00 7.71
CA MET A 210 6.89 15.63 8.19
C MET A 210 6.43 14.70 7.06
N GLN A 211 5.55 15.18 6.16
CA GLN A 211 5.08 14.39 5.01
C GLN A 211 6.23 14.11 4.02
N ARG A 212 7.07 15.10 3.70
CA ARG A 212 8.25 14.90 2.84
C ARG A 212 9.23 13.89 3.44
N ASN A 213 9.51 14.01 4.73
CA ASN A 213 10.41 13.08 5.43
C ASN A 213 9.83 11.66 5.51
N TRP A 214 8.51 11.53 5.64
CA TRP A 214 7.84 10.23 5.66
C TRP A 214 7.94 9.51 4.31
N ILE A 215 7.74 10.20 3.21
CA ILE A 215 7.91 9.64 1.87
C ILE A 215 9.38 9.32 1.62
N GLY A 216 10.30 10.16 2.08
CA GLY A 216 11.73 9.88 2.13
C GLY A 216 12.35 9.70 0.75
N GLU A 217 12.14 10.65 -0.16
CA GLU A 217 12.83 10.62 -1.46
C GLU A 217 14.33 10.54 -1.24
N SER A 218 14.97 9.54 -1.86
CA SER A 218 16.38 9.25 -1.70
C SER A 218 17.04 9.15 -3.08
N HIS A 219 18.18 9.83 -3.21
CA HIS A 219 19.02 9.76 -4.42
C HIS A 219 20.32 9.04 -4.10
N GLY A 220 20.70 8.12 -4.97
CA GLY A 220 21.91 7.33 -4.81
C GLY A 220 22.33 6.66 -6.10
N ALA A 221 23.23 5.72 -5.98
CA ALA A 221 23.74 4.93 -7.11
C ALA A 221 23.72 3.44 -6.77
N SER A 222 23.32 2.62 -7.73
CA SER A 222 23.61 1.18 -7.73
C SER A 222 25.03 0.96 -8.21
N VAL A 223 25.78 0.15 -7.50
CA VAL A 223 27.17 -0.17 -7.79
C VAL A 223 27.34 -1.68 -7.75
N HIS A 224 28.02 -2.21 -8.75
CA HIS A 224 28.31 -3.65 -8.88
C HIS A 224 29.74 -3.93 -8.41
N PHE A 225 29.87 -4.88 -7.50
CA PHE A 225 31.14 -5.42 -7.07
C PHE A 225 31.31 -6.84 -7.61
N ILE A 226 32.47 -7.16 -8.12
CA ILE A 226 32.83 -8.54 -8.44
C ILE A 226 33.43 -9.20 -7.20
N VAL A 227 32.73 -10.18 -6.65
CA VAL A 227 33.15 -10.92 -5.46
C VAL A 227 33.74 -12.26 -5.88
N ALA A 228 35.03 -12.46 -5.62
CA ALA A 228 35.70 -13.74 -5.84
C ALA A 228 35.22 -14.75 -4.80
N THR A 229 34.60 -15.85 -5.25
CA THR A 229 34.13 -16.94 -4.39
C THR A 229 34.80 -18.25 -4.79
N ALA A 230 34.64 -19.30 -3.95
CA ALA A 230 35.16 -20.63 -4.27
C ALA A 230 34.54 -21.25 -5.55
N ASP A 231 33.33 -20.82 -5.90
CA ASP A 231 32.57 -21.28 -7.06
C ASP A 231 32.70 -20.36 -8.28
N GLY A 232 33.64 -19.40 -8.25
CA GLY A 232 33.87 -18.38 -9.28
C GLY A 232 33.43 -16.99 -8.87
N ASP A 233 33.66 -16.04 -9.75
CA ASP A 233 33.31 -14.65 -9.53
C ASP A 233 31.79 -14.45 -9.58
N LYS A 234 31.26 -13.72 -8.59
CA LYS A 234 29.83 -13.38 -8.52
C LYS A 234 29.65 -11.87 -8.51
N ASP A 235 28.60 -11.41 -9.17
CA ASP A 235 28.18 -10.02 -9.12
C ASP A 235 27.40 -9.76 -7.85
N MET A 236 27.76 -8.67 -7.16
CA MET A 236 27.07 -8.18 -5.97
C MET A 236 26.67 -6.74 -6.20
N GLU A 237 25.39 -6.50 -6.42
CA GLU A 237 24.83 -5.15 -6.51
C GLU A 237 24.58 -4.59 -5.12
N ILE A 238 25.03 -3.35 -4.89
CA ILE A 238 24.69 -2.56 -3.71
C ILE A 238 24.08 -1.22 -4.13
N TYR A 239 23.19 -0.68 -3.30
CA TYR A 239 22.70 0.68 -3.43
C TYR A 239 23.32 1.54 -2.32
N THR A 240 23.83 2.74 -2.69
CA THR A 240 24.35 3.69 -1.72
C THR A 240 23.92 5.13 -2.04
N THR A 241 23.58 5.89 -1.00
CA THR A 241 23.33 7.34 -1.09
C THR A 241 24.64 8.15 -1.03
N ARG A 242 25.76 7.49 -0.76
CA ARG A 242 27.10 8.11 -0.62
C ARG A 242 28.13 7.39 -1.51
N PRO A 243 27.96 7.43 -2.85
CA PRO A 243 28.92 6.79 -3.76
C PRO A 243 30.33 7.37 -3.67
N ASP A 244 30.45 8.60 -3.21
CA ASP A 244 31.73 9.29 -2.93
C ASP A 244 32.60 8.58 -1.87
N THR A 245 32.00 7.77 -0.99
CA THR A 245 32.71 7.05 0.08
C THR A 245 33.22 5.67 -0.32
N LEU A 246 32.84 5.16 -1.51
CA LEU A 246 33.19 3.82 -1.96
C LEU A 246 34.70 3.54 -2.03
N PHE A 247 35.50 4.56 -2.36
CA PHE A 247 36.95 4.44 -2.41
C PHE A 247 37.61 4.15 -1.05
N GLY A 248 36.88 4.35 0.05
CA GLY A 248 37.31 4.03 1.41
C GLY A 248 36.80 2.68 1.93
N THR A 249 36.11 1.89 1.09
CA THR A 249 35.54 0.59 1.49
C THR A 249 36.68 -0.40 1.79
N THR A 250 36.65 -1.00 2.95
CA THR A 250 37.64 -2.01 3.39
C THR A 250 37.00 -3.42 3.54
N PHE A 251 35.71 -3.50 3.76
CA PHE A 251 34.95 -4.77 3.82
C PHE A 251 33.48 -4.52 3.46
N ALA A 252 32.80 -5.59 3.10
CA ALA A 252 31.34 -5.61 2.91
C ALA A 252 30.74 -6.73 3.77
N VAL A 253 29.54 -6.48 4.29
CA VAL A 253 28.74 -7.47 5.03
C VAL A 253 27.44 -7.68 4.30
N VAL A 254 27.10 -8.92 4.04
CA VAL A 254 25.86 -9.32 3.40
C VAL A 254 24.99 -10.09 4.40
N SER A 255 23.67 -10.02 4.24
CA SER A 255 22.71 -10.83 4.98
C SER A 255 22.89 -12.29 4.59
N PRO A 256 22.63 -13.25 5.51
CA PRO A 256 22.57 -14.69 5.17
C PRO A 256 21.56 -15.03 4.08
N GLU A 257 20.53 -14.19 3.89
CA GLU A 257 19.48 -14.33 2.88
C GLU A 257 19.82 -13.64 1.55
N HIS A 258 21.01 -13.07 1.42
CA HIS A 258 21.45 -12.42 0.17
C HIS A 258 21.58 -13.47 -0.94
N HIS A 259 21.04 -13.18 -2.11
CA HIS A 259 21.02 -14.06 -3.30
C HIS A 259 22.35 -14.06 -4.05
#